data_ed2ea07a40d1f10482f8fdbcff5183ae
#
_entry.id   ed2ea07a40d1f10482f8fdbcff5183ae
#
_cell.length_a   1.000
_cell.length_b   1.000
_cell.length_c   1.000
_cell.angle_alpha   90.00
_cell.angle_beta   90.00
_cell.angle_gamma   90.00
#
_symmetry.space_group_name_H-M   'P 1'
#
loop_
_entity.id
_entity.type
_entity.pdbx_description
1 polymer ?
#
loop_
_entity_poly.entity_id
_entity_poly.type
_entity_poly.pdbx_seq_one_letter_code
_entity_poly.pdbx_strand_id
1 'polypeptide(L)'
;MTIQAVFAERVKKIVQEDPSVTGLAVAGSWISNEIDEYSDLDLVLVTKYKIAGNKDKMLDTARRFGDLVSGFTGEHVGEPRVLICLYDNPLLHVDIKFLTPDEFKDRIENPVILFEREGQLSKIIHSTTASWPQPDFQWIEDRFWTWIHYAALKIGRGELMEAYDFLSFLRMTVLSPLLQVKNNRNSRGLRKVETELS
;
A
#
# COMPACT_ATOMS: atom_id res chain seq x y z
N MET A 1 16.77 -11.14 -13.22
CA MET A 1 15.54 -11.26 -12.39
C MET A 1 15.80 -10.47 -11.13
N THR A 2 14.91 -9.53 -10.76
CA THR A 2 15.07 -8.72 -9.54
C THR A 2 14.88 -9.55 -8.29
N ILE A 3 15.38 -9.06 -7.14
CA ILE A 3 15.22 -9.76 -5.84
C ILE A 3 13.73 -9.92 -5.49
N GLN A 4 12.92 -8.92 -5.81
CA GLN A 4 11.47 -8.95 -5.63
C GLN A 4 10.82 -10.09 -6.44
N ALA A 5 11.23 -10.26 -7.71
CA ALA A 5 10.69 -11.31 -8.55
C ALA A 5 11.09 -12.73 -8.08
N VAL A 6 12.31 -12.88 -7.59
CA VAL A 6 12.79 -14.16 -7.00
C VAL A 6 11.99 -14.49 -5.75
N PHE A 7 11.75 -13.50 -4.88
CA PHE A 7 10.97 -13.67 -3.66
C PHE A 7 9.50 -14.00 -4.00
N ALA A 8 8.88 -13.28 -4.92
CA ALA A 8 7.49 -13.51 -5.34
C ALA A 8 7.28 -14.94 -5.90
N GLU A 9 8.23 -15.45 -6.72
CA GLU A 9 8.18 -16.82 -7.22
C GLU A 9 8.38 -17.85 -6.09
N ARG A 10 9.21 -17.58 -5.09
CA ARG A 10 9.32 -18.42 -3.90
C ARG A 10 7.99 -18.49 -3.15
N VAL A 11 7.38 -17.36 -2.86
CA VAL A 11 6.08 -17.28 -2.17
C VAL A 11 5.01 -18.02 -2.96
N LYS A 12 4.96 -17.83 -4.29
CA LYS A 12 4.02 -18.50 -5.17
C LYS A 12 4.10 -20.03 -5.03
N LYS A 13 5.29 -20.61 -5.04
CA LYS A 13 5.48 -22.06 -4.85
C LYS A 13 4.95 -22.54 -3.51
N ILE A 14 5.22 -21.79 -2.43
CA ILE A 14 4.76 -22.13 -1.08
C ILE A 14 3.23 -22.08 -0.97
N VAL A 15 2.60 -21.05 -1.51
CA VAL A 15 1.14 -20.88 -1.40
C VAL A 15 0.36 -21.83 -2.32
N GLN A 16 0.96 -22.32 -3.40
CA GLN A 16 0.37 -23.36 -4.25
C GLN A 16 0.11 -24.67 -3.50
N GLU A 17 0.95 -25.00 -2.52
CA GLU A 17 0.82 -26.19 -1.67
C GLU A 17 -0.20 -26.00 -0.55
N ASP A 18 -0.65 -24.77 -0.26
CA ASP A 18 -1.58 -24.47 0.81
C ASP A 18 -3.03 -24.38 0.30
N PRO A 19 -3.89 -25.40 0.62
CA PRO A 19 -5.26 -25.44 0.10
C PRO A 19 -6.16 -24.34 0.68
N SER A 20 -5.72 -23.63 1.72
CA SER A 20 -6.45 -22.49 2.29
C SER A 20 -6.24 -21.20 1.49
N VAL A 21 -5.16 -21.12 0.67
CA VAL A 21 -4.88 -19.98 -0.21
C VAL A 21 -5.69 -20.11 -1.50
N THR A 22 -6.45 -19.09 -1.80
CA THR A 22 -7.25 -18.98 -3.04
C THR A 22 -6.53 -18.22 -4.12
N GLY A 23 -5.60 -17.32 -3.75
CA GLY A 23 -4.79 -16.62 -4.72
C GLY A 23 -3.68 -15.79 -4.11
N LEU A 24 -2.72 -15.46 -4.98
CA LEU A 24 -1.59 -14.55 -4.72
C LEU A 24 -1.50 -13.57 -5.88
N ALA A 25 -1.41 -12.29 -5.56
CA ALA A 25 -1.21 -11.23 -6.53
C ALA A 25 -0.13 -10.24 -6.05
N VAL A 26 0.32 -9.37 -6.93
CA VAL A 26 1.30 -8.32 -6.66
C VAL A 26 0.73 -6.98 -7.08
N ALA A 27 0.90 -5.97 -6.24
CA ALA A 27 0.41 -4.61 -6.42
C ALA A 27 1.56 -3.59 -6.60
N GLY A 28 1.27 -2.32 -6.42
CA GLY A 28 2.26 -1.25 -6.35
C GLY A 28 3.07 -1.07 -7.64
N SER A 29 4.38 -0.84 -7.51
CA SER A 29 5.29 -0.59 -8.64
C SER A 29 5.37 -1.75 -9.64
N TRP A 30 4.96 -2.94 -9.25
CA TRP A 30 4.88 -4.10 -10.15
C TRP A 30 3.85 -3.91 -11.27
N ILE A 31 2.72 -3.28 -10.97
CA ILE A 31 1.62 -3.09 -11.94
C ILE A 31 2.07 -2.26 -13.15
N SER A 32 2.85 -1.21 -12.91
CA SER A 32 3.37 -0.30 -13.94
C SER A 32 4.70 -0.75 -14.55
N ASN A 33 5.25 -1.89 -14.10
CA ASN A 33 6.58 -2.37 -14.46
C ASN A 33 7.70 -1.36 -14.12
N GLU A 34 7.53 -0.66 -12.99
CA GLU A 34 8.46 0.38 -12.49
C GLU A 34 9.30 -0.11 -11.29
N ILE A 35 9.46 -1.43 -11.16
CA ILE A 35 10.27 -2.03 -10.09
C ILE A 35 11.75 -1.76 -10.36
N ASP A 36 12.40 -1.20 -9.36
CA ASP A 36 13.84 -0.96 -9.32
C ASP A 36 14.51 -1.61 -8.09
N GLU A 37 15.78 -1.32 -7.88
CA GLU A 37 16.56 -1.84 -6.74
C GLU A 37 16.12 -1.29 -5.37
N TYR A 38 15.38 -0.17 -5.36
CA TYR A 38 14.85 0.47 -4.15
C TYR A 38 13.39 0.13 -3.86
N SER A 39 12.75 -0.61 -4.76
CA SER A 39 11.35 -0.96 -4.63
C SER A 39 11.14 -2.03 -3.55
N ASP A 40 10.14 -1.83 -2.72
CA ASP A 40 9.51 -2.85 -1.90
C ASP A 40 8.72 -3.86 -2.76
N LEU A 41 8.13 -4.86 -2.13
CA LEU A 41 7.27 -5.83 -2.79
C LEU A 41 5.91 -5.87 -2.11
N ASP A 42 4.87 -5.45 -2.83
CA ASP A 42 3.48 -5.45 -2.37
C ASP A 42 2.78 -6.76 -2.75
N LEU A 43 2.67 -7.70 -1.81
CA LEU A 43 1.95 -8.96 -2.00
C LEU A 43 0.49 -8.84 -1.52
N VAL A 44 -0.43 -9.41 -2.29
CA VAL A 44 -1.83 -9.58 -1.90
C VAL A 44 -2.11 -11.08 -1.79
N LEU A 45 -2.23 -11.56 -0.56
CA LEU A 45 -2.53 -12.96 -0.25
C LEU A 45 -4.01 -13.11 0.06
N VAL A 46 -4.71 -13.87 -0.78
CA VAL A 46 -6.14 -14.11 -0.62
C VAL A 46 -6.36 -15.54 -0.10
N THR A 47 -7.06 -15.65 1.03
CA THR A 47 -7.29 -16.93 1.73
C THR A 47 -8.77 -17.18 1.96
N LYS A 48 -9.18 -18.46 2.02
CA LYS A 48 -10.57 -18.89 2.30
C LYS A 48 -11.09 -18.35 3.63
N TYR A 49 -10.21 -18.26 4.62
CA TYR A 49 -10.55 -17.84 5.98
C TYR A 49 -9.79 -16.56 6.31
N LYS A 50 -10.41 -15.69 7.10
CA LYS A 50 -9.80 -14.42 7.50
C LYS A 50 -8.57 -14.65 8.39
N ILE A 51 -7.43 -14.15 7.95
CA ILE A 51 -6.17 -14.12 8.70
C ILE A 51 -5.96 -12.71 9.27
N ALA A 52 -6.28 -11.68 8.51
CA ALA A 52 -6.16 -10.29 8.92
C ALA A 52 -6.85 -10.00 10.26
N GLY A 53 -6.21 -9.18 11.10
CA GLY A 53 -6.64 -8.90 12.47
C GLY A 53 -6.15 -9.90 13.52
N ASN A 54 -5.50 -11.00 13.10
CA ASN A 54 -4.78 -11.89 14.00
C ASN A 54 -3.27 -11.81 13.69
N LYS A 55 -2.55 -10.94 14.42
CA LYS A 55 -1.14 -10.67 14.20
C LYS A 55 -0.27 -11.93 14.21
N ASP A 56 -0.53 -12.86 15.11
CA ASP A 56 0.29 -14.08 15.23
C ASP A 56 0.13 -14.96 13.98
N LYS A 57 -1.09 -15.15 13.49
CA LYS A 57 -1.34 -15.89 12.25
C LYS A 57 -0.71 -15.21 11.02
N MET A 58 -0.74 -13.87 10.96
CA MET A 58 -0.10 -13.11 9.89
C MET A 58 1.43 -13.34 9.93
N LEU A 59 2.05 -13.23 11.12
CA LEU A 59 3.48 -13.48 11.31
C LEU A 59 3.86 -14.93 11.00
N ASP A 60 3.09 -15.91 11.45
CA ASP A 60 3.35 -17.33 11.18
C ASP A 60 3.28 -17.65 9.68
N THR A 61 2.35 -17.01 8.97
CA THR A 61 2.27 -17.10 7.51
C THR A 61 3.51 -16.47 6.85
N ALA A 62 3.90 -15.27 7.28
CA ALA A 62 5.06 -14.56 6.74
C ALA A 62 6.38 -15.31 6.97
N ARG A 63 6.57 -15.96 8.12
CA ARG A 63 7.75 -16.78 8.43
C ARG A 63 7.96 -17.94 7.48
N ARG A 64 6.90 -18.43 6.84
CA ARG A 64 6.99 -19.50 5.83
C ARG A 64 7.63 -19.04 4.52
N PHE A 65 7.67 -17.73 4.27
CA PHE A 65 8.11 -17.18 2.98
C PHE A 65 9.62 -16.93 2.93
N GLY A 66 10.29 -16.87 4.08
CA GLY A 66 11.75 -16.65 4.16
C GLY A 66 12.21 -16.26 5.56
N ASP A 67 13.44 -15.76 5.64
CA ASP A 67 14.09 -15.35 6.88
C ASP A 67 13.51 -14.02 7.37
N LEU A 68 12.38 -14.08 8.06
CA LEU A 68 11.68 -12.91 8.58
C LEU A 68 12.45 -12.29 9.76
N VAL A 69 13.02 -11.12 9.55
CA VAL A 69 13.77 -10.35 10.59
C VAL A 69 12.79 -9.58 11.47
N SER A 70 11.80 -8.91 10.86
CA SER A 70 10.81 -8.11 11.57
C SER A 70 9.48 -8.14 10.84
N GLY A 71 8.38 -8.03 11.59
CA GLY A 71 7.05 -7.89 11.04
C GLY A 71 6.10 -7.21 12.01
N PHE A 72 5.32 -6.26 11.50
CA PHE A 72 4.30 -5.55 12.27
C PHE A 72 3.12 -5.16 11.36
N THR A 73 1.96 -4.98 11.94
CA THR A 73 0.73 -4.66 11.21
C THR A 73 0.66 -3.16 10.85
N GLY A 74 -0.01 -2.84 9.74
CA GLY A 74 -0.05 -1.49 9.16
C GLY A 74 -1.10 -0.55 9.78
N GLU A 75 -1.42 -0.68 11.09
CA GLU A 75 -2.40 0.18 11.77
C GLU A 75 -2.05 1.67 11.68
N HIS A 76 -0.75 1.99 11.75
CA HIS A 76 -0.26 3.37 11.72
C HIS A 76 -0.46 4.06 10.37
N VAL A 77 -0.67 3.28 9.30
CA VAL A 77 -1.02 3.77 7.95
C VAL A 77 -2.49 3.53 7.62
N GLY A 78 -3.31 3.12 8.61
CA GLY A 78 -4.74 2.90 8.43
C GLY A 78 -5.13 1.58 7.75
N GLU A 79 -4.18 0.65 7.52
CA GLU A 79 -4.46 -0.63 6.88
C GLU A 79 -4.01 -1.83 7.75
N PRO A 80 -4.77 -2.19 8.77
CA PRO A 80 -4.39 -3.27 9.70
C PRO A 80 -4.37 -4.67 9.06
N ARG A 81 -4.84 -4.81 7.81
CA ARG A 81 -4.77 -6.07 7.04
C ARG A 81 -3.42 -6.28 6.36
N VAL A 82 -2.54 -5.27 6.37
CA VAL A 82 -1.17 -5.37 5.87
C VAL A 82 -0.24 -5.78 7.01
N LEU A 83 0.64 -6.73 6.75
CA LEU A 83 1.82 -7.01 7.55
C LEU A 83 3.04 -6.45 6.81
N ILE A 84 3.69 -5.49 7.42
CA ILE A 84 4.91 -4.85 6.92
C ILE A 84 6.08 -5.70 7.40
N CYS A 85 6.83 -6.29 6.49
CA CYS A 85 7.86 -7.29 6.76
C CYS A 85 9.23 -6.83 6.27
N LEU A 86 10.26 -7.16 7.05
CA LEU A 86 11.64 -7.11 6.59
C LEU A 86 12.20 -8.53 6.59
N TYR A 87 12.63 -8.98 5.43
CA TYR A 87 13.29 -10.27 5.24
C TYR A 87 14.79 -10.10 5.05
N ASP A 88 15.56 -11.14 5.38
CA ASP A 88 16.99 -11.22 5.09
C ASP A 88 17.27 -12.27 4.00
N ASN A 89 18.48 -12.24 3.46
CA ASN A 89 18.99 -13.18 2.45
C ASN A 89 18.19 -13.27 1.13
N PRO A 90 18.05 -12.16 0.36
CA PRO A 90 18.59 -10.81 0.57
C PRO A 90 17.69 -9.92 1.41
N LEU A 91 18.24 -8.80 1.92
CA LEU A 91 17.43 -7.80 2.62
C LEU A 91 16.35 -7.25 1.69
N LEU A 92 15.08 -7.44 2.08
CA LEU A 92 13.93 -7.04 1.29
C LEU A 92 12.76 -6.61 2.17
N HIS A 93 12.22 -5.42 1.90
CA HIS A 93 10.96 -4.97 2.45
C HIS A 93 9.80 -5.59 1.64
N VAL A 94 8.87 -6.24 2.34
CA VAL A 94 7.69 -6.87 1.74
C VAL A 94 6.45 -6.54 2.53
N ASP A 95 5.49 -5.92 1.88
CA ASP A 95 4.16 -5.70 2.43
C ASP A 95 3.23 -6.84 2.00
N ILE A 96 2.64 -7.53 2.98
CA ILE A 96 1.72 -8.63 2.71
C ILE A 96 0.31 -8.23 3.14
N LYS A 97 -0.55 -7.96 2.20
CA LYS A 97 -1.96 -7.67 2.45
C LYS A 97 -2.76 -8.97 2.49
N PHE A 98 -3.35 -9.27 3.65
CA PHE A 98 -4.16 -10.46 3.87
C PHE A 98 -5.63 -10.16 3.64
N LEU A 99 -6.26 -10.85 2.70
CA LEU A 99 -7.65 -10.65 2.33
C LEU A 99 -8.40 -11.98 2.23
N THR A 100 -9.71 -11.90 2.37
CA THR A 100 -10.64 -12.94 1.87
C THR A 100 -11.09 -12.58 0.46
N PRO A 101 -11.71 -13.52 -0.31
CA PRO A 101 -12.28 -13.19 -1.63
C PRO A 101 -13.29 -12.04 -1.60
N ASP A 102 -14.07 -11.90 -0.51
CA ASP A 102 -15.01 -10.80 -0.37
C ASP A 102 -14.30 -9.46 -0.15
N GLU A 103 -13.27 -9.43 0.69
CA GLU A 103 -12.45 -8.23 0.92
C GLU A 103 -11.63 -7.82 -0.32
N PHE A 104 -11.30 -8.77 -1.21
CA PHE A 104 -10.59 -8.51 -2.46
C PHE A 104 -11.45 -7.75 -3.50
N LYS A 105 -12.77 -7.75 -3.34
CA LYS A 105 -13.67 -6.93 -4.18
C LYS A 105 -13.41 -5.44 -4.03
N ASP A 106 -13.09 -4.99 -2.81
CA ASP A 106 -12.80 -3.61 -2.48
C ASP A 106 -11.31 -3.33 -2.65
N ARG A 107 -10.93 -2.85 -3.83
CA ARG A 107 -9.54 -2.55 -4.18
C ARG A 107 -9.40 -1.21 -4.87
N ILE A 108 -8.25 -0.58 -4.67
CA ILE A 108 -7.92 0.72 -5.28
C ILE A 108 -7.35 0.58 -6.70
N GLU A 109 -6.73 -0.56 -7.00
CA GLU A 109 -6.12 -0.88 -8.29
C GLU A 109 -6.22 -2.39 -8.57
N ASN A 110 -6.08 -2.80 -9.82
CA ASN A 110 -6.07 -4.21 -10.19
C ASN A 110 -4.65 -4.77 -10.06
N PRO A 111 -4.38 -5.66 -9.10
CA PRO A 111 -3.07 -6.27 -8.96
C PRO A 111 -2.80 -7.29 -10.06
N VAL A 112 -1.52 -7.61 -10.29
CA VAL A 112 -1.10 -8.67 -11.21
C VAL A 112 -1.22 -10.02 -10.49
N ILE A 113 -2.06 -10.91 -11.00
CA ILE A 113 -2.26 -12.24 -10.42
C ILE A 113 -1.05 -13.12 -10.74
N LEU A 114 -0.39 -13.64 -9.71
CA LEU A 114 0.70 -14.62 -9.83
C LEU A 114 0.19 -16.06 -9.73
N PHE A 115 -0.84 -16.28 -8.95
CA PHE A 115 -1.47 -17.58 -8.71
C PHE A 115 -2.92 -17.40 -8.30
N GLU A 116 -3.80 -18.25 -8.80
CA GLU A 116 -5.20 -18.34 -8.33
C GLU A 116 -5.74 -19.76 -8.49
N ARG A 117 -6.72 -20.11 -7.65
CA ARG A 117 -7.48 -21.34 -7.77
C ARG A 117 -8.79 -21.09 -8.52
N GLU A 118 -9.09 -21.92 -9.52
CA GLU A 118 -10.37 -21.90 -10.26
C GLU A 118 -10.73 -20.55 -10.90
N GLY A 119 -9.74 -19.69 -11.15
CA GLY A 119 -9.96 -18.37 -11.72
C GLY A 119 -10.70 -17.41 -10.76
N GLN A 120 -10.59 -17.59 -9.45
CA GLN A 120 -11.39 -16.84 -8.46
C GLN A 120 -11.08 -15.35 -8.44
N LEU A 121 -9.80 -14.99 -8.44
CA LEU A 121 -9.39 -13.58 -8.43
C LEU A 121 -9.73 -12.90 -9.75
N SER A 122 -9.49 -13.60 -10.86
CA SER A 122 -9.86 -13.14 -12.21
C SER A 122 -11.36 -12.87 -12.33
N LYS A 123 -12.20 -13.76 -11.82
CA LYS A 123 -13.66 -13.56 -11.80
C LYS A 123 -14.06 -12.32 -10.99
N ILE A 124 -13.44 -12.08 -9.84
CA ILE A 124 -13.69 -10.90 -9.02
C ILE A 124 -13.25 -9.64 -9.77
N ILE A 125 -12.05 -9.62 -10.35
CA ILE A 125 -11.54 -8.48 -11.13
C ILE A 125 -12.49 -8.13 -12.28
N HIS A 126 -13.02 -9.12 -13.00
CA HIS A 126 -13.95 -8.89 -14.10
C HIS A 126 -15.34 -8.41 -13.65
N SER A 127 -15.80 -8.82 -12.46
CA SER A 127 -17.14 -8.49 -11.96
C SER A 127 -17.21 -7.24 -11.10
N THR A 128 -16.07 -6.64 -10.73
CA THR A 128 -15.99 -5.46 -9.87
C THR A 128 -14.98 -4.45 -10.43
N THR A 129 -15.15 -3.18 -10.10
CA THR A 129 -14.26 -2.11 -10.56
C THR A 129 -13.36 -1.64 -9.43
N ALA A 130 -12.07 -1.51 -9.70
CA ALA A 130 -11.14 -0.85 -8.78
C ALA A 130 -11.46 0.64 -8.72
N SER A 131 -11.47 1.22 -7.52
CA SER A 131 -11.79 2.63 -7.31
C SER A 131 -10.76 3.31 -6.44
N TRP A 132 -10.01 4.23 -7.03
CA TRP A 132 -9.06 5.05 -6.31
C TRP A 132 -9.80 6.15 -5.53
N PRO A 133 -9.54 6.32 -4.21
CA PRO A 133 -10.18 7.39 -3.44
C PRO A 133 -9.80 8.77 -3.98
N GLN A 134 -10.79 9.62 -4.16
CA GLN A 134 -10.57 10.99 -4.57
C GLN A 134 -10.47 11.90 -3.36
N PRO A 135 -9.66 12.99 -3.43
CA PRO A 135 -9.65 14.00 -2.38
C PRO A 135 -11.03 14.63 -2.19
N ASP A 136 -11.41 14.86 -0.96
CA ASP A 136 -12.60 15.66 -0.65
C ASP A 136 -12.24 17.15 -0.72
N PHE A 137 -12.53 17.75 -1.86
CA PHE A 137 -12.19 19.16 -2.14
C PHE A 137 -12.93 20.12 -1.22
N GLN A 138 -14.18 19.84 -0.87
CA GLN A 138 -14.95 20.69 0.03
C GLN A 138 -14.40 20.64 1.45
N TRP A 139 -14.01 19.45 1.91
CA TRP A 139 -13.35 19.27 3.20
C TRP A 139 -12.03 20.07 3.30
N ILE A 140 -11.25 20.12 2.23
CA ILE A 140 -10.01 20.90 2.13
C ILE A 140 -10.34 22.40 2.17
N GLU A 141 -11.29 22.88 1.34
CA GLU A 141 -11.68 24.28 1.23
C GLU A 141 -12.15 24.84 2.56
N ASP A 142 -13.02 24.09 3.26
CA ASP A 142 -13.58 24.51 4.56
C ASP A 142 -12.51 24.75 5.64
N ARG A 143 -11.32 24.16 5.48
CA ARG A 143 -10.27 24.16 6.51
C ARG A 143 -9.02 24.93 6.13
N PHE A 144 -8.78 25.11 4.85
CA PHE A 144 -7.50 25.61 4.33
C PHE A 144 -7.08 26.94 4.95
N TRP A 145 -7.96 27.92 5.01
CA TRP A 145 -7.63 29.24 5.53
C TRP A 145 -7.35 29.23 7.02
N THR A 146 -8.06 28.43 7.79
CA THR A 146 -7.79 28.22 9.21
C THR A 146 -6.42 27.56 9.42
N TRP A 147 -6.07 26.60 8.58
CA TRP A 147 -4.76 25.95 8.62
C TRP A 147 -3.61 26.90 8.28
N ILE A 148 -3.79 27.77 7.29
CA ILE A 148 -2.78 28.78 6.95
C ILE A 148 -2.59 29.77 8.09
N HIS A 149 -3.67 30.23 8.71
CA HIS A 149 -3.61 31.10 9.88
C HIS A 149 -2.87 30.43 11.04
N TYR A 150 -3.18 29.17 11.33
CA TYR A 150 -2.49 28.39 12.36
C TYR A 150 -0.97 28.31 12.10
N ALA A 151 -0.57 27.98 10.89
CA ALA A 151 0.84 27.93 10.51
C ALA A 151 1.54 29.29 10.73
N ALA A 152 0.90 30.38 10.33
CA ALA A 152 1.43 31.75 10.53
C ALA A 152 1.63 32.07 12.02
N LEU A 153 0.72 31.66 12.90
CA LEU A 153 0.87 31.86 14.36
C LEU A 153 2.09 31.07 14.91
N LYS A 154 2.33 29.86 14.41
CA LYS A 154 3.50 29.07 14.83
C LYS A 154 4.82 29.72 14.43
N ILE A 155 4.89 30.25 13.22
CA ILE A 155 6.07 31.02 12.74
C ILE A 155 6.25 32.28 13.61
N GLY A 156 5.18 33.04 13.87
CA GLY A 156 5.22 34.26 14.68
C GLY A 156 5.67 34.05 16.13
N ARG A 157 5.45 32.85 16.69
CA ARG A 157 5.92 32.45 18.02
C ARG A 157 7.33 31.87 18.03
N GLY A 158 7.96 31.66 16.87
CA GLY A 158 9.24 30.96 16.79
C GLY A 158 9.16 29.45 17.02
N GLU A 159 7.96 28.86 16.97
CA GLU A 159 7.72 27.40 17.07
C GLU A 159 8.04 26.72 15.73
N LEU A 160 9.30 26.82 15.29
CA LEU A 160 9.72 26.48 13.93
C LEU A 160 9.59 24.99 13.60
N MET A 161 9.80 24.10 14.56
CA MET A 161 9.65 22.65 14.34
C MET A 161 8.18 22.29 14.07
N GLU A 162 7.26 22.88 14.81
CA GLU A 162 5.83 22.68 14.60
C GLU A 162 5.36 23.29 13.29
N ALA A 163 5.88 24.48 12.93
CA ALA A 163 5.61 25.09 11.63
C ALA A 163 6.10 24.20 10.46
N TYR A 164 7.29 23.60 10.58
CA TYR A 164 7.85 22.70 9.59
C TYR A 164 7.01 21.44 9.42
N ASP A 165 6.61 20.81 10.53
CA ASP A 165 5.72 19.65 10.50
C ASP A 165 4.37 19.98 9.87
N PHE A 166 3.83 21.14 10.20
CA PHE A 166 2.59 21.62 9.60
C PHE A 166 2.68 21.88 8.09
N LEU A 167 3.81 22.37 7.61
CA LEU A 167 4.06 22.47 6.16
C LEU A 167 4.09 21.10 5.48
N SER A 168 4.60 20.08 6.16
CA SER A 168 4.54 18.70 5.67
C SER A 168 3.12 18.18 5.57
N PHE A 169 2.31 18.46 6.58
CA PHE A 169 0.87 18.18 6.57
C PHE A 169 0.16 18.86 5.38
N LEU A 170 0.39 20.15 5.15
CA LEU A 170 -0.23 20.87 4.03
C LEU A 170 0.20 20.32 2.67
N ARG A 171 1.48 19.96 2.51
CA ARG A 171 1.96 19.35 1.26
C ARG A 171 1.26 18.02 0.99
N MET A 172 1.14 17.17 2.01
CA MET A 172 0.55 15.84 1.88
C MET A 172 -0.98 15.89 1.72
N THR A 173 -1.64 16.76 2.47
CA THR A 173 -3.11 16.78 2.58
C THR A 173 -3.77 17.69 1.53
N VAL A 174 -3.07 18.74 1.10
CA VAL A 174 -3.65 19.78 0.21
C VAL A 174 -2.93 19.81 -1.14
N LEU A 175 -1.64 20.19 -1.13
CA LEU A 175 -0.96 20.53 -2.39
C LEU A 175 -0.79 19.33 -3.30
N SER A 176 -0.28 18.22 -2.79
CA SER A 176 -0.03 17.04 -3.62
C SER A 176 -1.31 16.42 -4.19
N PRO A 177 -2.37 16.17 -3.40
CA PRO A 177 -3.63 15.67 -3.96
C PRO A 177 -4.21 16.56 -5.06
N LEU A 178 -4.22 17.88 -4.83
CA LEU A 178 -4.75 18.83 -5.81
C LEU A 178 -3.91 18.88 -7.09
N LEU A 179 -2.58 18.88 -6.98
CA LEU A 179 -1.69 18.87 -8.13
C LEU A 179 -1.83 17.58 -8.96
N GLN A 180 -1.90 16.42 -8.28
CA GLN A 180 -2.04 15.13 -8.96
C GLN A 180 -3.37 15.04 -9.70
N VAL A 181 -4.49 15.40 -9.06
CA VAL A 181 -5.80 15.42 -9.72
C VAL A 181 -5.85 16.43 -10.88
N LYS A 182 -5.29 17.63 -10.70
CA LYS A 182 -5.18 18.62 -11.78
C LYS A 182 -4.43 18.08 -13.00
N ASN A 183 -3.50 17.16 -12.80
CA ASN A 183 -2.73 16.50 -13.85
C ASN A 183 -3.34 15.14 -14.28
N ASN A 184 -4.61 14.87 -13.96
CA ASN A 184 -5.32 13.62 -14.25
C ASN A 184 -4.62 12.37 -13.68
N ARG A 185 -4.03 12.49 -12.49
CA ARG A 185 -3.37 11.39 -11.78
C ARG A 185 -4.12 11.04 -10.51
N ASN A 186 -3.95 9.81 -10.06
CA ASN A 186 -4.44 9.37 -8.77
C ASN A 186 -3.64 10.03 -7.65
N SER A 187 -4.32 10.47 -6.59
CA SER A 187 -3.69 11.06 -5.41
C SER A 187 -2.92 10.00 -4.61
N ARG A 188 -1.59 10.00 -4.71
CA ARG A 188 -0.68 9.05 -4.03
C ARG A 188 0.20 9.72 -2.96
N GLY A 189 -0.34 10.72 -2.27
CA GLY A 189 0.42 11.52 -1.31
C GLY A 189 1.55 12.30 -2.00
N LEU A 190 2.75 12.32 -1.42
CA LEU A 190 3.92 13.02 -1.99
C LEU A 190 4.76 12.15 -2.95
N ARG A 191 4.34 10.92 -3.21
CA ARG A 191 5.14 9.98 -4.00
C ARG A 191 5.32 10.48 -5.43
N LYS A 192 6.57 10.59 -5.88
CA LYS A 192 6.97 10.98 -7.24
C LYS A 192 6.46 12.35 -7.72
N VAL A 193 6.01 13.23 -6.81
CA VAL A 193 5.49 14.56 -7.19
C VAL A 193 6.56 15.37 -7.95
N GLU A 194 7.82 15.32 -7.51
CA GLU A 194 8.93 16.05 -8.10
C GLU A 194 9.31 15.56 -9.50
N THR A 195 9.08 14.29 -9.79
CA THR A 195 9.49 13.67 -11.06
C THR A 195 8.36 13.56 -12.06
N GLU A 196 7.13 13.49 -11.60
CA GLU A 196 5.97 13.25 -12.46
C GLU A 196 5.15 14.49 -12.78
N LEU A 197 5.32 15.59 -12.02
CA LEU A 197 4.52 16.82 -12.14
C LEU A 197 5.38 18.05 -12.52
N SER A 198 6.52 17.84 -13.11
CA SER A 198 7.42 18.92 -13.60
C SER A 198 6.86 19.59 -14.86
#